data_c6e619cd1850db542106db035303773e
#
_entry.id   c6e619cd1850db542106db035303773e
#
_cell.length_a   1.000
_cell.length_b   1.000
_cell.length_c   1.000
_cell.angle_alpha   90.00
_cell.angle_beta   90.00
_cell.angle_gamma   90.00
#
_symmetry.space_group_name_H-M   'P 1'
#
loop_
_entity.id
_entity.type
_entity.pdbx_description
1 polymer ?
#
loop_
_entity_poly.entity_id
_entity_poly.type
_entity_poly.pdbx_seq_one_letter_code
_entity_poly.pdbx_strand_id
1 'polypeptide(L)'
;AYLAAMAGAECRMGREARAEFGESLAPVEADGFTMGVSIEWYCEDWNTPCTFPDSLDWGLRLDEYTVEPVHRANWYWEVGMRDDQVADAEKIRDYGMYVAYSTFSYCKNRYSKKEDWTCTHLVWVSHVSGKRESRRVVGDYILREQDLTRPIRHEDETCTTTWRIDQHYPMEKNSQQYPGAEW
;
A
#
# COMPACT_ATOMS: atom_id res chain seq x y z
N ALA A 1 16.85 4.51 -4.85
CA ALA A 1 17.49 3.93 -3.64
C ALA A 1 18.17 2.59 -3.93
N TYR A 2 17.48 1.59 -4.53
CA TYR A 2 18.04 0.25 -4.79
C TYR A 2 19.35 0.28 -5.59
N LEU A 3 19.37 0.98 -6.72
CA LEU A 3 20.60 1.10 -7.54
C LEU A 3 21.74 1.83 -6.81
N ALA A 4 21.41 2.81 -5.99
CA ALA A 4 22.39 3.49 -5.15
C ALA A 4 22.98 2.53 -4.09
N ALA A 5 22.15 1.72 -3.45
CA ALA A 5 22.60 0.68 -2.53
C ALA A 5 23.51 -0.34 -3.21
N MET A 6 23.16 -0.78 -4.42
CA MET A 6 24.01 -1.68 -5.23
C MET A 6 25.36 -1.05 -5.61
N ALA A 7 25.40 0.27 -5.73
CA ALA A 7 26.63 1.04 -5.99
C ALA A 7 27.42 1.38 -4.71
N GLY A 8 26.98 0.89 -3.54
CA GLY A 8 27.67 1.06 -2.25
C GLY A 8 27.20 2.25 -1.42
N ALA A 9 26.07 2.89 -1.77
CA ALA A 9 25.50 3.91 -0.88
C ALA A 9 24.92 3.26 0.39
N GLU A 10 25.14 3.89 1.52
CA GLU A 10 24.50 3.49 2.78
C GLU A 10 23.01 3.64 2.68
N CYS A 11 22.26 2.62 3.11
CA CYS A 11 20.80 2.60 3.07
C CYS A 11 20.22 2.03 4.35
N ARG A 12 19.03 2.51 4.70
CA ARG A 12 18.20 1.98 5.78
C ARG A 12 16.95 1.33 5.21
N MET A 13 16.47 0.29 5.87
CA MET A 13 15.20 -0.38 5.60
C MET A 13 14.35 -0.41 6.86
N GLY A 14 13.04 -0.37 6.67
CA GLY A 14 12.13 -0.40 7.80
C GLY A 14 12.08 0.92 8.58
N ARG A 15 11.24 0.97 9.59
CA ARG A 15 11.06 2.16 10.43
C ARG A 15 12.04 2.13 11.60
N GLU A 16 12.68 3.26 11.85
CA GLU A 16 13.53 3.46 13.01
C GLU A 16 12.70 3.54 14.30
N ALA A 17 13.34 3.24 15.42
CA ALA A 17 12.73 3.42 16.74
C ALA A 17 12.51 4.90 17.04
N ARG A 18 11.42 5.22 17.73
CA ARG A 18 11.06 6.57 18.18
C ARG A 18 12.20 7.31 18.86
N ALA A 19 12.96 6.60 19.69
CA ALA A 19 14.05 7.20 20.46
C ALA A 19 15.23 7.64 19.59
N GLU A 20 15.40 7.11 18.37
CA GLU A 20 16.57 7.41 17.54
C GLU A 20 16.58 8.88 17.10
N PHE A 21 15.41 9.38 16.66
CA PHE A 21 15.26 10.75 16.17
C PHE A 21 14.26 11.59 17.00
N GLY A 22 13.66 11.03 18.04
CA GLY A 22 12.66 11.72 18.86
C GLY A 22 11.32 11.95 18.14
N GLU A 23 10.97 11.10 17.22
CA GLU A 23 9.76 11.24 16.39
C GLU A 23 8.54 10.61 17.06
N SER A 24 7.46 11.39 17.21
CA SER A 24 6.26 10.94 17.91
C SER A 24 5.47 9.89 17.11
N LEU A 25 5.56 9.94 15.78
CA LEU A 25 4.87 9.06 14.85
C LEU A 25 5.64 7.75 14.57
N ALA A 26 6.90 7.68 14.97
CA ALA A 26 7.70 6.47 14.82
C ALA A 26 7.28 5.38 15.83
N PRO A 27 7.48 4.09 15.51
CA PRO A 27 7.22 2.99 16.43
C PRO A 27 8.12 3.08 17.68
N VAL A 28 7.69 2.46 18.79
CA VAL A 28 8.49 2.44 20.02
C VAL A 28 9.84 1.79 19.80
N GLU A 29 9.83 0.67 19.06
CA GLU A 29 11.01 -0.07 18.64
C GLU A 29 11.02 -0.18 17.11
N ALA A 30 12.21 -0.28 16.51
CA ALA A 30 12.35 -0.51 15.09
C ALA A 30 11.65 -1.82 14.69
N ASP A 31 10.79 -1.77 13.69
CA ASP A 31 9.90 -2.90 13.33
C ASP A 31 10.21 -3.53 11.97
N GLY A 32 11.09 -2.94 11.19
CA GLY A 32 11.48 -3.45 9.88
C GLY A 32 10.44 -3.25 8.78
N PHE A 33 9.27 -2.63 9.06
CA PHE A 33 8.25 -2.40 8.05
C PHE A 33 8.70 -1.36 7.04
N THR A 34 8.52 -1.70 5.77
CA THR A 34 8.60 -0.76 4.66
C THR A 34 7.19 -0.36 4.22
N MET A 35 7.08 0.65 3.39
CA MET A 35 5.81 1.02 2.79
C MET A 35 5.36 -0.10 1.82
N GLY A 36 4.13 -0.54 1.94
CA GLY A 36 3.59 -1.63 1.13
C GLY A 36 3.55 -1.33 -0.36
N VAL A 37 3.30 -2.37 -1.12
CA VAL A 37 3.17 -2.32 -2.57
C VAL A 37 1.70 -2.36 -2.94
N SER A 38 1.27 -1.47 -3.82
CA SER A 38 -0.10 -1.43 -4.32
C SER A 38 -0.23 -2.14 -5.66
N ILE A 39 -1.34 -2.83 -5.86
CA ILE A 39 -1.79 -3.29 -7.16
C ILE A 39 -2.97 -2.43 -7.58
N GLU A 40 -2.77 -1.68 -8.64
CA GLU A 40 -3.84 -0.86 -9.20
C GLU A 40 -4.79 -1.72 -10.03
N TRP A 41 -6.05 -1.36 -10.02
CA TRP A 41 -7.08 -1.94 -10.85
C TRP A 41 -8.07 -0.87 -11.31
N TYR A 42 -8.72 -1.12 -12.44
CA TYR A 42 -9.63 -0.18 -13.05
C TYR A 42 -10.89 -0.85 -13.54
N CYS A 43 -12.03 -0.23 -13.25
CA CYS A 43 -13.35 -0.67 -13.65
C CYS A 43 -14.06 0.41 -14.45
N GLU A 44 -14.94 -0.03 -15.36
CA GLU A 44 -15.83 0.84 -16.13
C GLU A 44 -17.27 0.34 -16.01
N ASP A 45 -18.22 1.27 -16.02
CA ASP A 45 -19.63 0.94 -16.18
C ASP A 45 -19.99 0.88 -17.67
N TRP A 46 -20.39 -0.29 -18.09
CA TRP A 46 -20.95 -0.50 -19.42
C TRP A 46 -22.47 -0.64 -19.30
N ASN A 47 -23.19 -0.34 -20.38
CA ASN A 47 -24.67 -0.45 -20.38
C ASN A 47 -25.18 -1.90 -20.42
N THR A 48 -24.33 -2.86 -20.09
CA THR A 48 -24.64 -4.30 -20.09
C THR A 48 -24.24 -4.91 -18.77
N PRO A 49 -25.13 -5.67 -18.12
CA PRO A 49 -24.81 -6.42 -16.93
C PRO A 49 -23.68 -7.43 -17.18
N CYS A 50 -22.83 -7.63 -16.18
CA CYS A 50 -21.83 -8.67 -16.18
C CYS A 50 -21.77 -9.38 -14.84
N THR A 51 -21.32 -10.61 -14.85
CA THR A 51 -21.09 -11.43 -13.66
C THR A 51 -19.58 -11.58 -13.41
N PHE A 52 -19.25 -11.88 -12.16
CA PHE A 52 -17.90 -12.26 -11.76
C PHE A 52 -18.00 -13.41 -10.74
N PRO A 53 -17.11 -14.41 -10.78
CA PRO A 53 -17.13 -15.52 -9.83
C PRO A 53 -17.07 -15.05 -8.38
N ASP A 54 -17.88 -15.65 -7.49
CA ASP A 54 -17.77 -15.37 -6.06
C ASP A 54 -16.45 -15.91 -5.53
N SER A 55 -15.77 -15.10 -4.69
CA SER A 55 -14.47 -15.43 -4.13
C SER A 55 -14.53 -16.33 -2.88
N LEU A 56 -15.69 -16.77 -2.45
CA LEU A 56 -15.84 -17.57 -1.23
C LEU A 56 -14.99 -18.86 -1.25
N ASP A 57 -14.83 -19.45 -2.42
CA ASP A 57 -14.11 -20.72 -2.58
C ASP A 57 -12.63 -20.54 -2.97
N TRP A 58 -12.23 -19.37 -3.48
CA TRP A 58 -10.89 -19.17 -4.03
C TRP A 58 -10.19 -17.90 -3.53
N GLY A 59 -10.90 -16.93 -2.98
CA GLY A 59 -10.39 -15.61 -2.62
C GLY A 59 -10.45 -15.32 -1.13
N LEU A 60 -10.13 -14.08 -0.79
CA LEU A 60 -10.28 -13.56 0.57
C LEU A 60 -11.77 -13.46 0.94
N ARG A 61 -12.09 -13.80 2.17
CA ARG A 61 -13.46 -13.68 2.72
C ARG A 61 -13.69 -12.28 3.27
N LEU A 62 -13.78 -11.32 2.36
CA LEU A 62 -13.98 -9.91 2.70
C LEU A 62 -15.41 -9.63 3.17
N ASP A 63 -15.55 -8.61 4.01
CA ASP A 63 -16.81 -8.07 4.50
C ASP A 63 -16.78 -6.53 4.52
N GLU A 64 -17.88 -5.87 4.89
CA GLU A 64 -17.99 -4.41 4.93
C GLU A 64 -17.08 -3.75 5.96
N TYR A 65 -16.62 -4.48 6.95
CA TYR A 65 -15.69 -3.96 7.95
C TYR A 65 -14.26 -3.90 7.43
N THR A 66 -13.89 -4.85 6.61
CA THR A 66 -12.51 -5.02 6.11
C THR A 66 -12.28 -4.36 4.77
N VAL A 67 -13.31 -4.21 3.95
CA VAL A 67 -13.20 -3.54 2.64
C VAL A 67 -13.49 -2.06 2.79
N GLU A 68 -12.54 -1.23 2.41
CA GLU A 68 -12.78 0.20 2.27
C GLU A 68 -13.81 0.47 1.15
N PRO A 69 -14.57 1.59 1.21
CA PRO A 69 -15.50 1.97 0.16
C PRO A 69 -14.81 1.97 -1.20
N VAL A 70 -15.18 1.01 -2.02
CA VAL A 70 -14.44 0.72 -3.23
C VAL A 70 -14.85 1.70 -4.33
N HIS A 71 -13.88 2.40 -4.85
CA HIS A 71 -14.01 3.17 -6.08
C HIS A 71 -13.64 2.30 -7.30
N ARG A 72 -14.02 2.73 -8.48
CA ARG A 72 -13.79 2.00 -9.74
C ARG A 72 -12.33 1.95 -10.19
N ALA A 73 -11.46 2.64 -9.50
CA ALA A 73 -10.01 2.50 -9.57
C ALA A 73 -9.50 2.48 -8.13
N ASN A 74 -8.67 1.53 -7.78
CA ASN A 74 -8.29 1.33 -6.40
C ASN A 74 -6.81 0.97 -6.28
N TRP A 75 -6.15 1.60 -5.29
CA TRP A 75 -4.79 1.27 -4.85
C TRP A 75 -4.71 1.15 -3.32
N TYR A 76 -5.82 0.97 -2.63
CA TYR A 76 -5.88 1.04 -1.17
C TYR A 76 -5.25 -0.16 -0.47
N TRP A 77 -5.24 -1.31 -1.10
CA TRP A 77 -4.59 -2.45 -0.52
C TRP A 77 -3.07 -2.33 -0.71
N GLU A 78 -2.36 -2.26 0.41
CA GLU A 78 -0.91 -2.32 0.43
C GLU A 78 -0.45 -3.64 1.02
N VAL A 79 0.39 -4.34 0.30
CA VAL A 79 0.85 -5.70 0.64
C VAL A 79 2.37 -5.76 0.67
N GLY A 80 2.92 -6.74 1.39
CA GLY A 80 4.37 -6.96 1.42
C GLY A 80 5.14 -5.95 2.26
N MET A 81 4.53 -5.36 3.28
CA MET A 81 5.22 -4.41 4.18
C MET A 81 6.35 -5.04 4.97
N ARG A 82 6.33 -6.38 5.14
CA ARG A 82 7.35 -7.16 5.86
C ARG A 82 8.29 -7.92 4.94
N ASP A 83 8.03 -7.91 3.64
CA ASP A 83 8.79 -8.63 2.65
C ASP A 83 9.88 -7.73 2.01
N ASP A 84 10.91 -8.33 1.44
CA ASP A 84 11.83 -7.59 0.58
C ASP A 84 11.17 -7.31 -0.76
N GLN A 85 10.74 -6.08 -0.98
CA GLN A 85 10.02 -5.68 -2.20
C GLN A 85 10.81 -5.82 -3.49
N VAL A 86 12.08 -6.17 -3.43
CA VAL A 86 12.93 -6.47 -4.59
C VAL A 86 13.08 -7.98 -4.77
N ALA A 87 13.47 -8.69 -3.71
CA ALA A 87 13.66 -10.13 -3.76
C ALA A 87 12.35 -10.91 -3.89
N ASP A 88 11.30 -10.45 -3.19
CA ASP A 88 9.98 -11.09 -3.15
C ASP A 88 8.96 -10.44 -4.12
N ALA A 89 9.43 -9.68 -5.09
CA ALA A 89 8.57 -8.84 -5.96
C ALA A 89 7.44 -9.61 -6.63
N GLU A 90 7.70 -10.81 -7.14
CA GLU A 90 6.71 -11.65 -7.81
C GLU A 90 5.65 -12.17 -6.82
N LYS A 91 6.07 -12.66 -5.68
CA LYS A 91 5.20 -13.13 -4.59
C LYS A 91 4.26 -12.00 -4.13
N ILE A 92 4.81 -10.81 -3.91
CA ILE A 92 4.06 -9.63 -3.47
C ILE A 92 3.04 -9.23 -4.54
N ARG A 93 3.45 -9.19 -5.82
CA ARG A 93 2.56 -8.89 -6.94
C ARG A 93 1.41 -9.88 -7.01
N ASP A 94 1.70 -11.17 -6.98
CA ASP A 94 0.69 -12.23 -7.11
C ASP A 94 -0.33 -12.15 -5.98
N TYR A 95 0.14 -11.89 -4.75
CA TYR A 95 -0.75 -11.69 -3.63
C TYR A 95 -1.59 -10.41 -3.76
N GLY A 96 -1.01 -9.32 -4.22
CA GLY A 96 -1.74 -8.07 -4.48
C GLY A 96 -2.82 -8.24 -5.57
N MET A 97 -2.54 -8.99 -6.63
CA MET A 97 -3.55 -9.34 -7.64
C MET A 97 -4.67 -10.21 -7.04
N TYR A 98 -4.32 -11.17 -6.21
CA TYR A 98 -5.29 -11.99 -5.48
C TYR A 98 -6.24 -11.15 -4.61
N VAL A 99 -5.69 -10.15 -3.91
CA VAL A 99 -6.48 -9.18 -3.13
C VAL A 99 -7.39 -8.36 -4.03
N ALA A 100 -6.89 -7.82 -5.14
CA ALA A 100 -7.67 -7.02 -6.08
C ALA A 100 -8.86 -7.82 -6.66
N TYR A 101 -8.63 -9.03 -7.14
CA TYR A 101 -9.69 -9.90 -7.64
C TYR A 101 -10.70 -10.30 -6.57
N SER A 102 -10.24 -10.56 -5.34
CA SER A 102 -11.12 -10.85 -4.20
C SER A 102 -12.02 -9.66 -3.88
N THR A 103 -11.47 -8.45 -3.91
CA THR A 103 -12.21 -7.21 -3.65
C THR A 103 -13.26 -6.96 -4.72
N PHE A 104 -12.91 -7.09 -5.99
CA PHE A 104 -13.88 -6.95 -7.07
C PHE A 104 -14.99 -8.00 -6.98
N SER A 105 -14.64 -9.25 -6.71
CA SER A 105 -15.61 -10.32 -6.47
C SER A 105 -16.57 -9.99 -5.33
N TYR A 106 -16.05 -9.48 -4.21
CA TYR A 106 -16.88 -9.06 -3.09
C TYR A 106 -17.87 -7.97 -3.51
N CYS A 107 -17.42 -6.94 -4.23
CA CYS A 107 -18.26 -5.84 -4.70
C CYS A 107 -19.39 -6.31 -5.62
N LYS A 108 -19.10 -7.27 -6.48
CA LYS A 108 -20.09 -7.85 -7.42
C LYS A 108 -21.13 -8.75 -6.77
N ASN A 109 -20.76 -9.48 -5.72
CA ASN A 109 -21.58 -10.59 -5.23
C ASN A 109 -22.14 -10.38 -3.83
N ARG A 110 -21.42 -9.70 -2.93
CA ARG A 110 -21.74 -9.69 -1.50
C ARG A 110 -21.87 -8.32 -0.86
N TYR A 111 -21.34 -7.28 -1.51
CA TYR A 111 -21.46 -5.93 -1.00
C TYR A 111 -22.92 -5.52 -0.82
N SER A 112 -23.26 -4.78 0.24
CA SER A 112 -24.62 -4.33 0.50
C SER A 112 -25.23 -3.47 -0.61
N LYS A 113 -24.38 -2.82 -1.43
CA LYS A 113 -24.76 -2.04 -2.60
C LYS A 113 -24.27 -2.68 -3.90
N LYS A 114 -24.29 -4.00 -3.98
CA LYS A 114 -23.83 -4.74 -5.18
C LYS A 114 -24.65 -4.42 -6.44
N GLU A 115 -25.87 -3.92 -6.28
CA GLU A 115 -26.71 -3.47 -7.39
C GLU A 115 -26.03 -2.34 -8.18
N ASP A 116 -25.30 -1.45 -7.51
CA ASP A 116 -24.53 -0.37 -8.14
C ASP A 116 -23.38 -0.90 -9.01
N TRP A 117 -23.00 -2.16 -8.79
CA TRP A 117 -21.93 -2.84 -9.51
C TRP A 117 -22.42 -3.75 -10.65
N THR A 118 -23.73 -3.84 -10.87
CA THR A 118 -24.30 -4.77 -11.86
C THR A 118 -23.68 -4.61 -13.25
N CYS A 119 -23.49 -3.37 -13.70
CA CYS A 119 -22.90 -3.06 -15.01
C CYS A 119 -21.42 -2.67 -14.94
N THR A 120 -20.77 -2.83 -13.78
CA THR A 120 -19.36 -2.52 -13.61
C THR A 120 -18.51 -3.69 -14.07
N HIS A 121 -17.64 -3.44 -15.04
CA HIS A 121 -16.70 -4.39 -15.61
C HIS A 121 -15.29 -4.13 -15.08
N LEU A 122 -14.60 -5.18 -14.68
CA LEU A 122 -13.17 -5.11 -14.39
C LEU A 122 -12.40 -5.09 -15.72
N VAL A 123 -11.88 -3.93 -16.07
CA VAL A 123 -11.21 -3.72 -17.37
C VAL A 123 -9.74 -4.07 -17.30
N TRP A 124 -9.12 -3.77 -16.16
CA TRP A 124 -7.70 -3.94 -16.01
C TRP A 124 -7.28 -4.15 -14.55
N VAL A 125 -6.29 -5.00 -14.35
CA VAL A 125 -5.56 -5.17 -13.09
C VAL A 125 -4.07 -5.10 -13.41
N SER A 126 -3.33 -4.33 -12.66
CA SER A 126 -1.88 -4.19 -12.88
C SER A 126 -1.16 -5.51 -12.65
N HIS A 127 -0.37 -5.92 -13.62
CA HIS A 127 0.55 -7.06 -13.51
C HIS A 127 1.96 -6.60 -13.09
N VAL A 128 2.12 -5.31 -12.84
CA VAL A 128 3.33 -4.71 -12.29
C VAL A 128 2.96 -4.04 -10.99
N SER A 129 3.59 -4.45 -9.91
CA SER A 129 3.34 -3.89 -8.60
C SER A 129 3.87 -2.45 -8.49
N GLY A 130 3.03 -1.57 -7.96
CA GLY A 130 3.40 -0.19 -7.63
C GLY A 130 4.31 -0.13 -6.42
N LYS A 131 5.61 -0.34 -6.63
CA LYS A 131 6.61 -0.26 -5.57
C LYS A 131 6.74 1.18 -5.08
N ARG A 132 6.80 1.30 -3.76
CA ARG A 132 6.97 2.59 -3.09
C ARG A 132 8.34 2.64 -2.40
N GLU A 133 8.39 2.85 -1.09
CA GLU A 133 9.63 2.88 -0.35
C GLU A 133 10.06 1.47 0.07
N SER A 134 11.27 1.07 -0.32
CA SER A 134 11.89 -0.16 0.19
C SER A 134 13.23 0.12 0.91
N ARG A 135 13.96 1.10 0.43
CA ARG A 135 15.27 1.50 0.98
C ARG A 135 15.37 3.02 0.97
N ARG A 136 15.84 3.59 2.05
CA ARG A 136 16.15 5.02 2.15
C ARG A 136 17.67 5.18 2.10
N VAL A 137 18.15 5.98 1.15
CA VAL A 137 19.57 6.34 1.08
C VAL A 137 19.86 7.31 2.22
N VAL A 138 20.90 7.03 2.98
CA VAL A 138 21.40 7.94 4.02
C VAL A 138 22.10 9.10 3.33
N GLY A 139 21.57 10.30 3.48
CA GLY A 139 22.17 11.55 2.99
C GLY A 139 22.92 12.29 4.10
N ASP A 140 23.53 13.41 3.74
CA ASP A 140 24.18 14.30 4.70
C ASP A 140 23.21 14.88 5.72
N TYR A 141 21.95 14.97 5.36
CA TYR A 141 20.84 15.36 6.23
C TYR A 141 19.75 14.29 6.22
N ILE A 142 19.27 13.94 7.42
CA ILE A 142 18.13 13.03 7.59
C ILE A 142 16.90 13.86 7.94
N LEU A 143 15.92 13.90 7.03
CA LEU A 143 14.65 14.59 7.25
C LEU A 143 13.85 13.87 8.34
N ARG A 144 13.32 14.60 9.30
CA ARG A 144 12.60 14.08 10.47
C ARG A 144 11.21 14.70 10.59
N GLU A 145 10.34 14.10 11.38
CA GLU A 145 9.00 14.62 11.71
C GLU A 145 9.05 16.10 12.15
N GLN A 146 10.06 16.46 12.99
CA GLN A 146 10.19 17.81 13.50
C GLN A 146 10.45 18.83 12.40
N ASP A 147 11.13 18.46 11.34
CA ASP A 147 11.46 19.33 10.21
C ASP A 147 10.21 19.62 9.35
N LEU A 148 9.22 18.72 9.38
CA LEU A 148 7.94 18.89 8.72
C LEU A 148 6.93 19.65 9.58
N THR A 149 6.92 19.40 10.89
CA THR A 149 6.02 20.08 11.83
C THR A 149 6.48 21.48 12.19
N ARG A 150 7.78 21.75 12.07
CA ARG A 150 8.41 23.08 12.26
C ARG A 150 9.31 23.35 11.05
N PRO A 151 8.72 23.75 9.92
CA PRO A 151 9.46 23.86 8.66
C PRO A 151 10.75 24.68 8.80
N ILE A 152 11.85 24.10 8.38
CA ILE A 152 13.15 24.74 8.28
C ILE A 152 13.46 25.05 6.81
N ARG A 153 14.27 26.09 6.61
CA ARG A 153 14.79 26.44 5.30
C ARG A 153 16.17 25.83 5.11
N HIS A 154 16.40 25.21 3.97
CA HIS A 154 17.70 24.71 3.56
C HIS A 154 18.26 25.58 2.45
N GLU A 155 19.58 25.79 2.42
CA GLU A 155 20.23 26.61 1.41
C GLU A 155 20.08 26.07 -0.01
N ASP A 156 19.94 24.74 -0.10
CA ASP A 156 19.81 23.98 -1.36
C ASP A 156 18.36 23.49 -1.62
N GLU A 157 17.38 24.10 -0.99
CA GLU A 157 15.98 23.71 -1.18
C GLU A 157 15.53 23.93 -2.64
N THR A 158 14.90 22.91 -3.23
CA THR A 158 14.46 22.93 -4.62
C THR A 158 12.95 22.92 -4.78
N CYS A 159 12.22 22.53 -3.76
CA CYS A 159 10.76 22.46 -3.78
C CYS A 159 10.17 22.64 -2.37
N THR A 160 8.89 22.95 -2.35
CA THR A 160 8.09 23.01 -1.12
C THR A 160 6.94 22.00 -1.25
N THR A 161 6.71 21.21 -0.22
CA THR A 161 5.50 20.39 -0.11
C THR A 161 4.54 20.98 0.91
N THR A 162 3.25 20.92 0.59
CA THR A 162 2.16 21.27 1.51
C THR A 162 1.39 20.03 1.98
N TRP A 163 1.83 18.85 1.57
CA TRP A 163 1.20 17.59 1.96
C TRP A 163 1.47 17.31 3.44
N ARG A 164 0.46 16.78 4.12
CA ARG A 164 0.62 16.30 5.51
C ARG A 164 1.49 15.04 5.54
N ILE A 165 1.99 14.70 6.72
CA ILE A 165 2.62 13.39 6.94
C ILE A 165 1.56 12.32 6.74
N ASP A 166 1.79 11.44 5.79
CA ASP A 166 0.91 10.35 5.41
C ASP A 166 1.55 9.03 5.82
N GLN A 167 1.00 8.46 6.89
CA GLN A 167 1.57 7.25 7.48
C GLN A 167 0.96 6.01 6.85
N HIS A 168 1.81 5.14 6.35
CA HIS A 168 1.47 3.83 5.83
C HIS A 168 2.07 2.75 6.71
N TYR A 169 1.24 2.06 7.46
CA TYR A 169 1.62 0.96 8.35
C TYR A 169 0.50 -0.07 8.41
N PRO A 170 0.77 -1.31 8.84
CA PRO A 170 -0.22 -2.36 8.89
C PRO A 170 -1.43 -1.96 9.76
N MET A 171 -2.63 -2.08 9.19
CA MET A 171 -3.87 -1.91 9.95
C MET A 171 -4.18 -3.18 10.71
N GLU A 172 -4.40 -3.07 12.02
CA GLU A 172 -4.66 -4.23 12.89
C GLU A 172 -5.83 -5.09 12.40
N LYS A 173 -6.92 -4.45 11.97
CA LYS A 173 -8.11 -5.15 11.46
C LYS A 173 -7.81 -6.05 10.25
N ASN A 174 -6.89 -5.62 9.39
CA ASN A 174 -6.53 -6.34 8.17
C ASN A 174 -5.41 -7.35 8.42
N SER A 175 -4.39 -6.96 9.19
CA SER A 175 -3.25 -7.84 9.52
C SER A 175 -3.67 -9.11 10.26
N GLN A 176 -4.69 -9.04 11.10
CA GLN A 176 -5.19 -10.20 11.85
C GLN A 176 -6.03 -11.14 10.99
N GLN A 177 -6.83 -10.60 10.07
CA GLN A 177 -7.77 -11.38 9.26
C GLN A 177 -7.15 -11.84 7.94
N TYR A 178 -6.29 -11.02 7.37
CA TYR A 178 -5.70 -11.22 6.05
C TYR A 178 -4.18 -10.98 6.10
N PRO A 179 -3.41 -11.93 6.63
CA PRO A 179 -1.95 -11.81 6.66
C PRO A 179 -1.40 -11.55 5.26
N GLY A 180 -0.66 -10.46 5.10
CA GLY A 180 -0.14 -10.02 3.80
C GLY A 180 -0.99 -8.98 3.06
N ALA A 181 -2.25 -8.75 3.46
CA ALA A 181 -3.07 -7.61 3.02
C ALA A 181 -3.21 -6.64 4.20
N GLU A 182 -2.16 -5.89 4.45
CA GLU A 182 -1.95 -5.28 5.77
C GLU A 182 -2.48 -3.85 5.89
N TRP A 183 -3.00 -3.27 4.81
CA TRP A 183 -3.53 -1.91 4.86
C TRP A 183 -4.89 -1.80 4.18
#